data_48cc90f99ffba9fc053333c287ed428f
#
_entry.id   48cc90f99ffba9fc053333c287ed428f
#
_cell.length_a   1.000
_cell.length_b   1.000
_cell.length_c   1.000
_cell.angle_alpha   90.00
_cell.angle_beta   90.00
_cell.angle_gamma   90.00
#
_symmetry.space_group_name_H-M   'P 1'
#
loop_
_entity.id
_entity.type
_entity.pdbx_description
1 polymer ?
#
loop_
_entity_poly.entity_id
_entity_poly.type
_entity_poly.pdbx_seq_one_letter_code
_entity_poly.pdbx_strand_id
1 'polypeptide(L)'
;MPESSGRREMIGVLVEVNSQSEVPLDKLKPALELLDARPPLPASLFKLCLWTAQYYQHSLGDTLSWALPVLLRQGEPAETRQERYWLASKGASVDDPRLARAPRQRDALKALAQHPHGVAHSLLSQLQLNRDSLQLLHEKGLVKVEVRRTQPHPKPAHWLAQPELPLNAEQRAAVNAVASGWDQFNAFLLAGVTGSGKTEVYLQLIHQCLQAGKQALVLIPEINLGPQTFDRFARRFNARIALLHSAVNDRDRLDAWLAARDGEADIIIGTRSALFTPMKNPGLIIVDEEHDASYKQQEGLRYHARDLALVRARQEDIPIVLGSATPSLESLHNAHSGRYALLRLSQRAGNAQQPRFL
;
A
#
# COMPACT_ATOMS: atom_id res chain seq x y z
N MET A 1 49.76 -3.22 -13.02
CA MET A 1 48.39 -2.70 -13.07
C MET A 1 47.44 -3.88 -13.24
N PRO A 2 46.75 -4.41 -12.25
CA PRO A 2 45.71 -5.41 -12.51
C PRO A 2 44.47 -4.67 -13.00
N GLU A 3 44.04 -5.06 -14.21
CA GLU A 3 42.77 -4.65 -14.79
C GLU A 3 41.62 -5.14 -13.90
N SER A 4 40.94 -4.21 -13.21
CA SER A 4 39.68 -4.48 -12.56
C SER A 4 38.60 -4.66 -13.61
N SER A 5 38.41 -5.89 -14.09
CA SER A 5 37.21 -6.27 -14.83
C SER A 5 36.04 -6.15 -13.85
N GLY A 6 35.35 -5.01 -13.90
CA GLY A 6 34.17 -4.72 -13.06
C GLY A 6 33.10 -5.78 -13.30
N ARG A 7 33.02 -6.80 -12.45
CA ARG A 7 31.88 -7.70 -12.40
C ARG A 7 30.69 -6.89 -11.99
N ARG A 8 29.76 -6.69 -12.92
CA ARG A 8 28.49 -5.99 -12.63
C ARG A 8 27.65 -6.89 -11.75
N GLU A 9 27.42 -6.47 -10.52
CA GLU A 9 26.47 -7.13 -9.61
C GLU A 9 25.05 -6.94 -10.14
N MET A 10 24.24 -7.98 -10.04
CA MET A 10 22.85 -7.98 -10.49
C MET A 10 21.94 -8.39 -9.34
N ILE A 11 20.85 -7.67 -9.17
CA ILE A 11 19.79 -8.04 -8.24
C ILE A 11 18.80 -8.95 -8.96
N GLY A 12 18.43 -10.03 -8.31
CA GLY A 12 17.46 -10.99 -8.83
C GLY A 12 16.46 -11.43 -7.78
N VAL A 13 15.40 -12.07 -8.21
CA VAL A 13 14.41 -12.71 -7.33
C VAL A 13 14.66 -14.21 -7.36
N LEU A 14 14.92 -14.80 -6.19
CA LEU A 14 15.03 -16.24 -6.05
C LEU A 14 13.63 -16.86 -6.19
N VAL A 15 13.42 -17.60 -7.27
CA VAL A 15 12.11 -18.18 -7.61
C VAL A 15 12.01 -19.62 -7.10
N GLU A 16 13.10 -20.38 -7.24
CA GLU A 16 13.14 -21.81 -6.93
C GLU A 16 14.56 -22.25 -6.59
N VAL A 17 14.68 -23.28 -5.76
CA VAL A 17 15.95 -23.94 -5.43
C VAL A 17 15.85 -25.40 -5.87
N ASN A 18 16.71 -25.80 -6.79
CA ASN A 18 16.77 -27.16 -7.32
C ASN A 18 18.13 -27.81 -7.04
N SER A 19 18.12 -29.11 -6.82
CA SER A 19 19.36 -29.92 -6.67
C SER A 19 20.01 -30.29 -8.00
N GLN A 20 19.27 -30.09 -9.10
CA GLN A 20 19.75 -30.43 -10.47
C GLN A 20 19.67 -29.20 -11.36
N SER A 21 20.57 -29.06 -12.30
CA SER A 21 20.59 -27.98 -13.27
C SER A 21 20.89 -28.56 -14.66
N GLU A 22 20.18 -28.08 -15.67
CA GLU A 22 20.50 -28.35 -17.08
C GLU A 22 21.73 -27.55 -17.55
N VAL A 23 22.10 -26.49 -16.80
CA VAL A 23 23.29 -25.69 -17.08
C VAL A 23 24.51 -26.33 -16.41
N PRO A 24 25.62 -26.52 -17.12
CA PRO A 24 26.88 -27.03 -16.56
C PRO A 24 27.33 -26.20 -15.34
N LEU A 25 27.85 -26.87 -14.31
CA LEU A 25 28.25 -26.25 -13.03
C LEU A 25 29.26 -25.09 -13.20
N ASP A 26 30.17 -25.21 -14.16
CA ASP A 26 31.18 -24.19 -14.49
C ASP A 26 30.59 -22.91 -15.09
N LYS A 27 29.37 -22.99 -15.61
CA LYS A 27 28.63 -21.84 -16.15
C LYS A 27 27.63 -21.22 -15.14
N LEU A 28 27.40 -21.87 -14.02
CA LEU A 28 26.54 -21.34 -12.97
C LEU A 28 27.24 -20.18 -12.24
N LYS A 29 26.54 -19.08 -12.06
CA LYS A 29 27.03 -17.96 -11.27
C LYS A 29 26.56 -18.12 -9.83
N PRO A 30 27.44 -18.01 -8.83
CA PRO A 30 27.02 -18.07 -7.42
C PRO A 30 26.19 -16.85 -7.05
N ALA A 31 25.17 -17.04 -6.19
CA ALA A 31 24.56 -15.95 -5.48
C ALA A 31 25.57 -15.40 -4.46
N LEU A 32 25.74 -14.07 -4.42
CA LEU A 32 26.68 -13.43 -3.53
C LEU A 32 26.09 -13.28 -2.12
N GLU A 33 24.84 -12.88 -2.06
CA GLU A 33 24.15 -12.58 -0.80
C GLU A 33 22.63 -12.80 -0.95
N LEU A 34 21.97 -13.19 0.13
CA LEU A 34 20.51 -13.22 0.26
C LEU A 34 20.08 -11.98 1.04
N LEU A 35 19.52 -11.00 0.32
CA LEU A 35 19.16 -9.69 0.90
C LEU A 35 18.01 -9.75 1.88
N ASP A 36 17.02 -10.63 1.63
CA ASP A 36 15.79 -10.71 2.41
C ASP A 36 15.70 -12.02 3.18
N ALA A 37 15.52 -11.95 4.50
CA ALA A 37 15.31 -13.12 5.36
C ALA A 37 13.94 -13.80 5.14
N ARG A 38 12.98 -13.08 4.54
CA ARG A 38 11.65 -13.56 4.18
C ARG A 38 11.31 -13.16 2.75
N PRO A 39 10.53 -13.97 2.03
CA PRO A 39 10.09 -13.60 0.68
C PRO A 39 9.44 -12.22 0.67
N PRO A 40 9.88 -11.27 -0.17
CA PRO A 40 9.28 -9.95 -0.27
C PRO A 40 7.83 -10.00 -0.79
N LEU A 41 7.54 -10.95 -1.69
CA LEU A 41 6.20 -11.17 -2.26
C LEU A 41 5.50 -12.32 -1.53
N PRO A 42 4.26 -12.11 -1.03
CA PRO A 42 3.40 -13.20 -0.54
C PRO A 42 3.12 -14.22 -1.65
N ALA A 43 2.84 -15.47 -1.26
CA ALA A 43 2.60 -16.56 -2.20
C ALA A 43 1.43 -16.27 -3.18
N SER A 44 0.37 -15.60 -2.73
CA SER A 44 -0.76 -15.20 -3.60
C SER A 44 -0.32 -14.22 -4.69
N LEU A 45 0.47 -13.21 -4.34
CA LEU A 45 0.97 -12.23 -5.29
C LEU A 45 2.02 -12.82 -6.24
N PHE A 46 2.88 -13.70 -5.74
CA PHE A 46 3.81 -14.44 -6.58
C PHE A 46 3.07 -15.31 -7.61
N LYS A 47 2.01 -16.00 -7.18
CA LYS A 47 1.12 -16.77 -8.08
C LYS A 47 0.45 -15.88 -9.14
N LEU A 48 0.05 -14.65 -8.74
CA LEU A 48 -0.47 -13.67 -9.70
C LEU A 48 0.58 -13.28 -10.74
N CYS A 49 1.84 -13.07 -10.33
CA CYS A 49 2.95 -12.77 -11.25
C CYS A 49 3.21 -13.92 -12.23
N LEU A 50 3.21 -15.18 -11.76
CA LEU A 50 3.34 -16.35 -12.61
C LEU A 50 2.21 -16.43 -13.66
N TRP A 51 0.96 -16.27 -13.21
CA TRP A 51 -0.20 -16.23 -14.10
C TRP A 51 -0.09 -15.11 -15.13
N THR A 52 0.33 -13.92 -14.67
CA THR A 52 0.47 -12.73 -15.53
C THR A 52 1.53 -12.95 -16.61
N ALA A 53 2.70 -13.47 -16.24
CA ALA A 53 3.79 -13.79 -17.17
C ALA A 53 3.31 -14.77 -18.24
N GLN A 54 2.61 -15.82 -17.82
CA GLN A 54 2.10 -16.84 -18.73
C GLN A 54 0.98 -16.32 -19.65
N TYR A 55 0.00 -15.61 -19.09
CA TYR A 55 -1.16 -15.13 -19.86
C TYR A 55 -0.77 -14.06 -20.89
N TYR A 56 0.08 -13.11 -20.48
CA TYR A 56 0.53 -12.02 -21.35
C TYR A 56 1.79 -12.37 -22.16
N GLN A 57 2.26 -13.62 -22.08
CA GLN A 57 3.46 -14.11 -22.79
C GLN A 57 4.68 -13.19 -22.56
N HIS A 58 4.90 -12.82 -21.29
CA HIS A 58 5.98 -11.93 -20.87
C HIS A 58 6.99 -12.68 -20.00
N SER A 59 8.24 -12.20 -19.94
CA SER A 59 9.26 -12.84 -19.10
C SER A 59 8.86 -12.77 -17.63
N LEU A 60 9.11 -13.85 -16.88
CA LEU A 60 8.82 -13.88 -15.44
C LEU A 60 9.66 -12.86 -14.68
N GLY A 61 10.92 -12.68 -15.05
CA GLY A 61 11.84 -11.72 -14.42
C GLY A 61 11.31 -10.28 -14.53
N ASP A 62 10.87 -9.87 -15.73
CA ASP A 62 10.29 -8.55 -15.92
C ASP A 62 8.96 -8.41 -15.16
N THR A 63 8.11 -9.44 -15.16
CA THR A 63 6.84 -9.43 -14.44
C THR A 63 7.06 -9.25 -12.92
N LEU A 64 8.01 -9.97 -12.34
CA LEU A 64 8.39 -9.81 -10.93
C LEU A 64 8.99 -8.42 -10.66
N SER A 65 9.79 -7.91 -11.59
CA SER A 65 10.33 -6.55 -11.51
C SER A 65 9.23 -5.49 -11.47
N TRP A 66 8.13 -5.66 -12.22
CA TRP A 66 6.97 -4.76 -12.17
C TRP A 66 6.20 -4.82 -10.84
N ALA A 67 6.19 -5.98 -10.19
CA ALA A 67 5.54 -6.18 -8.90
C ALA A 67 6.33 -5.60 -7.72
N LEU A 68 7.61 -5.31 -7.89
CA LEU A 68 8.50 -4.82 -6.83
C LEU A 68 8.74 -3.31 -6.94
N PRO A 69 8.73 -2.58 -5.82
CA PRO A 69 9.21 -1.20 -5.76
C PRO A 69 10.64 -1.03 -6.32
N VAL A 70 10.93 0.16 -6.85
CA VAL A 70 12.24 0.50 -7.48
C VAL A 70 13.40 0.19 -6.53
N LEU A 71 13.29 0.59 -5.26
CA LEU A 71 14.37 0.42 -4.28
C LEU A 71 14.67 -1.05 -3.98
N LEU A 72 13.68 -1.93 -3.96
CA LEU A 72 13.91 -3.37 -3.82
C LEU A 72 14.66 -3.94 -5.04
N ARG A 73 14.35 -3.45 -6.23
CA ARG A 73 15.07 -3.82 -7.46
C ARG A 73 16.51 -3.29 -7.50
N GLN A 74 16.82 -2.29 -6.68
CA GLN A 74 18.16 -1.72 -6.51
C GLN A 74 18.94 -2.38 -5.37
N GLY A 75 18.35 -3.36 -4.66
CA GLY A 75 19.02 -4.12 -3.59
C GLY A 75 18.77 -3.58 -2.19
N GLU A 76 17.85 -2.63 -2.00
CA GLU A 76 17.40 -2.33 -0.64
C GLU A 76 16.62 -3.52 -0.06
N PRO A 77 16.84 -3.87 1.23
CA PRO A 77 16.12 -4.98 1.85
C PRO A 77 14.63 -4.63 2.02
N ALA A 78 13.76 -5.66 1.89
CA ALA A 78 12.32 -5.51 2.10
C ALA A 78 11.97 -5.44 3.59
N GLU A 79 12.59 -4.52 4.30
CA GLU A 79 12.39 -4.30 5.73
C GLU A 79 11.76 -2.93 6.01
N THR A 80 10.84 -2.91 6.99
CA THR A 80 10.26 -1.66 7.49
C THR A 80 11.37 -0.79 8.05
N ARG A 81 11.30 0.50 7.76
CA ARG A 81 12.31 1.48 8.16
C ARG A 81 12.64 1.33 9.63
N GLN A 82 13.92 1.15 9.92
CA GLN A 82 14.43 1.26 11.29
C GLN A 82 14.65 2.73 11.60
N GLU A 83 14.05 3.21 12.66
CA GLU A 83 14.18 4.58 13.11
C GLU A 83 15.06 4.64 14.38
N ARG A 84 15.94 5.63 14.41
CA ARG A 84 16.76 5.88 15.59
C ARG A 84 15.94 6.64 16.62
N TYR A 85 15.91 6.10 17.83
CA TYR A 85 15.30 6.75 18.99
C TYR A 85 16.39 7.22 19.94
N TRP A 86 16.25 8.46 20.38
CA TRP A 86 17.13 9.07 21.36
C TRP A 86 16.47 9.00 22.73
N LEU A 87 17.14 8.39 23.70
CA LEU A 87 16.61 8.16 25.05
C LEU A 87 17.58 8.72 26.07
N ALA A 88 17.07 9.34 27.13
CA ALA A 88 17.89 9.64 28.30
C ALA A 88 18.40 8.34 28.93
N SER A 89 19.69 8.27 29.26
CA SER A 89 20.27 7.11 29.93
C SER A 89 19.73 7.00 31.36
N LYS A 90 19.61 5.77 31.89
CA LYS A 90 19.24 5.57 33.31
C LYS A 90 20.20 6.33 34.22
N GLY A 91 19.65 7.21 35.06
CA GLY A 91 20.48 8.02 35.99
C GLY A 91 21.11 9.28 35.37
N ALA A 92 20.81 9.60 34.10
CA ALA A 92 21.22 10.88 33.52
C ALA A 92 20.51 12.05 34.22
N SER A 93 21.28 13.00 34.71
CA SER A 93 20.76 14.21 35.38
C SER A 93 21.11 15.46 34.58
N VAL A 94 20.19 16.42 34.55
CA VAL A 94 20.46 17.76 34.00
C VAL A 94 21.51 18.55 34.79
N ASP A 95 21.75 18.14 36.03
CA ASP A 95 22.76 18.74 36.93
C ASP A 95 24.12 18.06 36.83
N ASP A 96 24.32 17.18 35.86
CA ASP A 96 25.60 16.53 35.63
C ASP A 96 26.72 17.58 35.46
N PRO A 97 27.84 17.49 36.18
CA PRO A 97 28.96 18.45 36.11
C PRO A 97 29.48 18.63 34.67
N ARG A 98 29.40 17.61 33.84
CA ARG A 98 29.80 17.64 32.41
C ARG A 98 28.92 18.56 31.54
N LEU A 99 27.77 18.99 32.07
CA LEU A 99 26.82 19.88 31.40
C LEU A 99 26.89 21.33 31.93
N ALA A 100 27.74 21.63 32.90
CA ALA A 100 27.81 22.95 33.55
C ALA A 100 27.99 24.11 32.54
N ARG A 101 28.76 23.90 31.47
CA ARG A 101 29.05 24.89 30.43
C ARG A 101 28.34 24.60 29.09
N ALA A 102 27.31 23.76 29.09
CA ALA A 102 26.64 23.31 27.88
C ALA A 102 25.09 23.45 27.98
N PRO A 103 24.55 24.69 28.00
CA PRO A 103 23.11 24.92 28.22
C PRO A 103 22.23 24.21 27.20
N ARG A 104 22.60 24.22 25.91
CA ARG A 104 21.84 23.52 24.84
C ARG A 104 21.77 22.00 25.06
N GLN A 105 22.82 21.38 25.58
CA GLN A 105 22.80 19.94 25.89
C GLN A 105 21.92 19.66 27.13
N ARG A 106 21.93 20.57 28.12
CA ARG A 106 21.04 20.48 29.27
C ARG A 106 19.58 20.55 28.89
N ASP A 107 19.22 21.49 28.02
CA ASP A 107 17.85 21.65 27.51
C ASP A 107 17.43 20.43 26.72
N ALA A 108 18.30 19.88 25.85
CA ALA A 108 18.03 18.66 25.09
C ALA A 108 17.84 17.45 26.02
N LEU A 109 18.65 17.28 27.05
CA LEU A 109 18.49 16.19 28.03
C LEU A 109 17.20 16.34 28.84
N LYS A 110 16.82 17.56 29.23
CA LYS A 110 15.57 17.88 29.91
C LYS A 110 14.35 17.51 29.03
N ALA A 111 14.39 17.86 27.75
CA ALA A 111 13.34 17.52 26.82
C ALA A 111 13.23 16.01 26.62
N LEU A 112 14.36 15.29 26.47
CA LEU A 112 14.35 13.82 26.37
C LEU A 112 13.81 13.15 27.64
N ALA A 113 14.06 13.69 28.82
CA ALA A 113 13.55 13.15 30.09
C ALA A 113 12.00 13.20 30.17
N GLN A 114 11.36 14.11 29.44
CA GLN A 114 9.89 14.16 29.32
C GLN A 114 9.33 13.07 28.41
N HIS A 115 10.19 12.38 27.66
CA HIS A 115 9.81 11.31 26.73
C HIS A 115 10.44 9.96 27.15
N PRO A 116 9.87 9.24 28.13
CA PRO A 116 10.46 8.02 28.70
C PRO A 116 10.64 6.90 27.66
N HIS A 117 9.86 6.92 26.59
CA HIS A 117 9.97 5.96 25.48
C HIS A 117 10.96 6.42 24.39
N GLY A 118 11.62 7.56 24.60
CA GLY A 118 12.54 8.16 23.64
C GLY A 118 11.86 9.02 22.58
N VAL A 119 12.68 9.80 21.87
CA VAL A 119 12.26 10.67 20.77
C VAL A 119 12.78 10.10 19.46
N ALA A 120 11.92 9.89 18.50
CA ALA A 120 12.26 9.45 17.15
C ALA A 120 13.10 10.52 16.44
N HIS A 121 14.07 10.08 15.62
CA HIS A 121 14.97 11.00 14.90
C HIS A 121 14.20 11.94 13.95
N SER A 122 13.11 11.46 13.36
CA SER A 122 12.22 12.25 12.49
C SER A 122 11.50 13.38 13.22
N LEU A 123 11.30 13.27 14.54
CA LEU A 123 10.57 14.25 15.36
C LEU A 123 11.50 15.32 15.97
N LEU A 124 12.82 15.18 15.83
CA LEU A 124 13.78 16.11 16.45
C LEU A 124 13.57 17.56 16.05
N SER A 125 13.27 17.80 14.76
CA SER A 125 13.03 19.16 14.24
C SER A 125 11.75 19.78 14.82
N GLN A 126 10.68 18.99 14.97
CA GLN A 126 9.41 19.45 15.56
C GLN A 126 9.56 19.79 17.04
N LEU A 127 10.40 19.05 17.75
CA LEU A 127 10.70 19.27 19.16
C LEU A 127 11.86 20.25 19.38
N GLN A 128 12.35 20.89 18.32
CA GLN A 128 13.48 21.83 18.36
C GLN A 128 14.76 21.25 18.99
N LEU A 129 14.94 19.93 18.89
CA LEU A 129 16.11 19.22 19.40
C LEU A 129 17.22 19.21 18.36
N ASN A 130 18.39 19.78 18.75
CA ASN A 130 19.57 19.81 17.88
C ASN A 130 20.29 18.46 17.90
N ARG A 131 20.53 17.91 16.71
CA ARG A 131 21.21 16.62 16.50
C ARG A 131 22.60 16.61 17.11
N ASP A 132 23.38 17.68 16.93
CA ASP A 132 24.76 17.74 17.43
C ASP A 132 24.79 17.72 18.97
N SER A 133 23.85 18.40 19.64
CA SER A 133 23.69 18.36 21.09
C SER A 133 23.36 16.95 21.58
N LEU A 134 22.53 16.20 20.87
CA LEU A 134 22.20 14.82 21.20
C LEU A 134 23.37 13.86 20.97
N GLN A 135 24.15 14.09 19.92
CA GLN A 135 25.36 13.31 19.63
C GLN A 135 26.39 13.49 20.71
N LEU A 136 26.64 14.73 21.13
CA LEU A 136 27.58 15.04 22.26
C LEU A 136 27.07 14.46 23.60
N LEU A 137 25.77 14.43 23.83
CA LEU A 137 25.21 13.78 25.02
C LEU A 137 25.38 12.25 24.96
N HIS A 138 25.27 11.68 23.77
CA HIS A 138 25.51 10.24 23.55
C HIS A 138 26.97 9.88 23.82
N GLU A 139 27.94 10.67 23.35
CA GLU A 139 29.37 10.51 23.61
C GLU A 139 29.68 10.63 25.11
N LYS A 140 28.96 11.47 25.84
CA LYS A 140 29.04 11.59 27.30
C LYS A 140 28.32 10.45 28.05
N GLY A 141 27.64 9.52 27.35
CA GLY A 141 26.87 8.43 27.94
C GLY A 141 25.58 8.85 28.65
N LEU A 142 25.15 10.12 28.48
CA LEU A 142 23.93 10.66 29.08
C LEU A 142 22.70 10.39 28.23
N VAL A 143 22.88 10.02 26.96
CA VAL A 143 21.82 9.63 26.01
C VAL A 143 22.21 8.33 25.34
N LYS A 144 21.24 7.47 25.14
CA LYS A 144 21.34 6.23 24.35
C LYS A 144 20.68 6.41 23.03
N VAL A 145 21.22 5.76 21.99
CA VAL A 145 20.57 5.61 20.70
C VAL A 145 20.10 4.18 20.58
N GLU A 146 18.81 3.98 20.42
CA GLU A 146 18.23 2.68 20.11
C GLU A 146 17.68 2.72 18.68
N VAL A 147 18.03 1.71 17.90
CA VAL A 147 17.43 1.52 16.58
C VAL A 147 16.21 0.62 16.78
N ARG A 148 15.04 1.17 16.53
CA ARG A 148 13.78 0.45 16.63
C ARG A 148 13.14 0.38 15.27
N ARG A 149 12.48 -0.73 14.98
CA ARG A 149 11.52 -0.74 13.87
C ARG A 149 10.42 0.27 14.20
N THR A 150 10.02 1.06 13.22
CA THR A 150 8.86 1.94 13.37
C THR A 150 7.73 1.09 13.95
N GLN A 151 7.24 1.47 15.14
CA GLN A 151 6.19 0.66 15.80
C GLN A 151 4.96 0.65 14.89
N PRO A 152 4.29 -0.51 14.73
CA PRO A 152 3.03 -0.56 14.02
C PRO A 152 2.06 0.46 14.62
N HIS A 153 1.41 1.24 13.79
CA HIS A 153 0.36 2.12 14.28
C HIS A 153 -0.73 1.27 14.95
N PRO A 154 -1.13 1.60 16.19
CA PRO A 154 -2.21 0.89 16.83
C PRO A 154 -3.47 1.05 15.96
N LYS A 155 -4.22 -0.05 15.81
CA LYS A 155 -5.51 0.02 15.11
C LYS A 155 -6.43 0.97 15.88
N PRO A 156 -7.20 1.83 15.18
CA PRO A 156 -8.08 2.79 15.84
C PRO A 156 -9.20 2.07 16.58
N ALA A 157 -9.66 2.66 17.70
CA ALA A 157 -10.82 2.15 18.42
C ALA A 157 -12.11 2.22 17.56
N HIS A 158 -12.17 3.21 16.69
CA HIS A 158 -13.29 3.43 15.77
C HIS A 158 -12.75 3.75 14.38
N TRP A 159 -13.20 3.02 13.36
CA TRP A 159 -12.76 3.20 11.99
C TRP A 159 -13.23 4.49 11.35
N LEU A 160 -14.42 4.97 11.73
CA LEU A 160 -15.00 6.18 11.14
C LEU A 160 -14.54 7.43 11.86
N ALA A 161 -13.99 8.39 11.11
CA ALA A 161 -13.74 9.78 11.53
C ALA A 161 -14.97 10.67 11.25
N GLN A 162 -15.77 10.33 10.23
CA GLN A 162 -17.03 10.98 9.91
C GLN A 162 -18.13 9.91 9.77
N PRO A 163 -19.37 10.21 10.20
CA PRO A 163 -20.46 9.27 10.08
C PRO A 163 -20.75 8.91 8.62
N GLU A 164 -21.30 7.72 8.42
CA GLU A 164 -21.80 7.29 7.11
C GLU A 164 -22.96 8.15 6.64
N LEU A 165 -23.01 8.43 5.34
CA LEU A 165 -24.15 9.10 4.76
C LEU A 165 -25.31 8.10 4.59
N PRO A 166 -26.56 8.55 4.73
CA PRO A 166 -27.72 7.69 4.52
C PRO A 166 -27.78 7.22 3.07
N LEU A 167 -27.88 5.90 2.89
CA LEU A 167 -28.02 5.27 1.57
C LEU A 167 -29.48 5.30 1.09
N ASN A 168 -29.66 5.56 -0.19
CA ASN A 168 -30.93 5.28 -0.83
C ASN A 168 -31.15 3.75 -1.00
N ALA A 169 -32.32 3.35 -1.48
CA ALA A 169 -32.69 1.93 -1.61
C ALA A 169 -31.74 1.16 -2.52
N GLU A 170 -31.33 1.75 -3.67
CA GLU A 170 -30.42 1.11 -4.64
C GLU A 170 -29.00 0.96 -4.08
N GLN A 171 -28.47 2.00 -3.43
CA GLN A 171 -27.16 1.97 -2.78
C GLN A 171 -27.12 0.93 -1.66
N ARG A 172 -28.15 0.87 -0.82
CA ARG A 172 -28.27 -0.10 0.27
C ARG A 172 -28.35 -1.53 -0.29
N ALA A 173 -29.13 -1.75 -1.33
CA ALA A 173 -29.18 -3.04 -1.99
C ALA A 173 -27.81 -3.46 -2.54
N ALA A 174 -27.06 -2.52 -3.12
CA ALA A 174 -25.71 -2.77 -3.64
C ALA A 174 -24.75 -3.14 -2.50
N VAL A 175 -24.73 -2.38 -1.40
CA VAL A 175 -23.89 -2.71 -0.24
C VAL A 175 -24.25 -4.10 0.33
N ASN A 176 -25.53 -4.40 0.52
CA ASN A 176 -25.97 -5.68 1.05
C ASN A 176 -25.62 -6.85 0.11
N ALA A 177 -25.71 -6.66 -1.20
CA ALA A 177 -25.38 -7.70 -2.18
C ALA A 177 -23.86 -8.06 -2.12
N VAL A 178 -22.99 -7.06 -2.01
CA VAL A 178 -21.54 -7.30 -1.83
C VAL A 178 -21.26 -7.93 -0.48
N ALA A 179 -21.89 -7.41 0.59
CA ALA A 179 -21.70 -7.89 1.95
C ALA A 179 -22.13 -9.36 2.15
N SER A 180 -23.15 -9.82 1.43
CA SER A 180 -23.57 -11.23 1.49
C SER A 180 -22.57 -12.19 0.84
N GLY A 181 -21.63 -11.68 0.08
CA GLY A 181 -20.57 -12.45 -0.59
C GLY A 181 -19.18 -12.28 0.02
N TRP A 182 -19.06 -11.77 1.28
CA TRP A 182 -17.77 -11.74 1.97
C TRP A 182 -17.15 -13.14 2.05
N ASP A 183 -15.83 -13.18 1.99
CA ASP A 183 -15.04 -14.42 2.08
C ASP A 183 -15.26 -15.40 0.92
N GLN A 184 -15.76 -14.90 -0.22
CA GLN A 184 -15.87 -15.64 -1.47
C GLN A 184 -15.58 -14.72 -2.65
N PHE A 185 -15.03 -15.30 -3.71
CA PHE A 185 -14.88 -14.58 -4.96
C PHE A 185 -16.24 -14.30 -5.60
N ASN A 186 -16.63 -13.05 -5.60
CA ASN A 186 -17.77 -12.54 -6.36
C ASN A 186 -17.37 -11.27 -7.10
N ALA A 187 -17.71 -11.19 -8.38
CA ALA A 187 -17.47 -9.99 -9.18
C ALA A 187 -18.77 -9.21 -9.34
N PHE A 188 -18.74 -7.94 -8.97
CA PHE A 188 -19.88 -7.03 -9.03
C PHE A 188 -19.59 -5.90 -10.02
N LEU A 189 -20.54 -5.62 -10.91
CA LEU A 189 -20.52 -4.41 -11.74
C LEU A 189 -21.48 -3.39 -11.15
N LEU A 190 -20.94 -2.34 -10.54
CA LEU A 190 -21.70 -1.21 -10.00
C LEU A 190 -21.89 -0.16 -11.09
N ALA A 191 -22.95 -0.29 -11.86
CA ALA A 191 -23.32 0.63 -12.93
C ALA A 191 -24.18 1.77 -12.36
N GLY A 192 -23.61 2.96 -12.28
CA GLY A 192 -24.28 4.10 -11.67
C GLY A 192 -24.01 5.39 -12.41
N VAL A 193 -25.05 6.16 -12.71
CA VAL A 193 -24.92 7.47 -13.36
C VAL A 193 -23.97 8.40 -12.59
N THR A 194 -23.40 9.39 -13.25
CA THR A 194 -22.56 10.39 -12.57
C THR A 194 -23.34 11.07 -11.46
N GLY A 195 -22.76 11.10 -10.25
CA GLY A 195 -23.44 11.64 -9.08
C GLY A 195 -24.43 10.66 -8.42
N SER A 196 -24.49 9.39 -8.81
CA SER A 196 -25.32 8.37 -8.14
C SER A 196 -24.82 7.96 -6.73
N GLY A 197 -23.66 8.46 -6.31
CA GLY A 197 -23.08 8.14 -5.02
C GLY A 197 -22.33 6.81 -4.97
N LYS A 198 -21.78 6.31 -6.08
CA LYS A 198 -20.89 5.13 -6.11
C LYS A 198 -19.82 5.20 -5.01
N THR A 199 -19.22 6.38 -4.81
CA THR A 199 -18.17 6.58 -3.79
C THR A 199 -18.69 6.27 -2.38
N GLU A 200 -19.93 6.63 -2.04
CA GLU A 200 -20.48 6.30 -0.72
C GLU A 200 -20.67 4.79 -0.55
N VAL A 201 -21.09 4.09 -1.60
CA VAL A 201 -21.14 2.62 -1.59
C VAL A 201 -19.76 2.04 -1.33
N TYR A 202 -18.70 2.54 -1.99
CA TYR A 202 -17.33 2.11 -1.74
C TYR A 202 -16.90 2.35 -0.29
N LEU A 203 -17.16 3.54 0.25
CA LEU A 203 -16.78 3.89 1.61
C LEU A 203 -17.45 2.99 2.64
N GLN A 204 -18.73 2.64 2.46
CA GLN A 204 -19.42 1.74 3.39
C GLN A 204 -18.93 0.28 3.25
N LEU A 205 -18.62 -0.18 2.04
CA LEU A 205 -18.00 -1.49 1.84
C LEU A 205 -16.60 -1.57 2.46
N ILE A 206 -15.80 -0.52 2.32
CA ILE A 206 -14.50 -0.41 2.97
C ILE A 206 -14.65 -0.44 4.49
N HIS A 207 -15.60 0.30 5.05
CA HIS A 207 -15.86 0.27 6.49
C HIS A 207 -16.14 -1.15 7.00
N GLN A 208 -17.01 -1.90 6.32
CA GLN A 208 -17.29 -3.30 6.69
C GLN A 208 -16.05 -4.18 6.55
N CYS A 209 -15.25 -3.98 5.50
CA CYS A 209 -13.97 -4.68 5.31
C CYS A 209 -13.02 -4.44 6.49
N LEU A 210 -12.88 -3.17 6.93
CA LEU A 210 -12.04 -2.79 8.06
C LEU A 210 -12.58 -3.35 9.39
N GLN A 211 -13.89 -3.34 9.60
CA GLN A 211 -14.52 -3.96 10.78
C GLN A 211 -14.24 -5.46 10.88
N ALA A 212 -14.13 -6.14 9.74
CA ALA A 212 -13.73 -7.54 9.67
C ALA A 212 -12.20 -7.76 9.86
N GLY A 213 -11.42 -6.70 10.14
CA GLY A 213 -9.96 -6.78 10.31
C GLY A 213 -9.20 -7.02 9.00
N LYS A 214 -9.81 -6.74 7.86
CA LYS A 214 -9.27 -6.94 6.53
C LYS A 214 -8.83 -5.64 5.87
N GLN A 215 -8.06 -5.75 4.79
CA GLN A 215 -7.54 -4.63 4.02
C GLN A 215 -8.33 -4.46 2.71
N ALA A 216 -8.52 -3.22 2.29
CA ALA A 216 -9.16 -2.88 1.02
C ALA A 216 -8.15 -2.28 0.03
N LEU A 217 -8.18 -2.75 -1.22
CA LEU A 217 -7.45 -2.17 -2.35
C LEU A 217 -8.43 -1.40 -3.24
N VAL A 218 -8.12 -0.12 -3.49
CA VAL A 218 -8.91 0.75 -4.36
C VAL A 218 -8.04 1.21 -5.53
N LEU A 219 -8.40 0.79 -6.72
CA LEU A 219 -7.76 1.24 -7.96
C LEU A 219 -8.55 2.41 -8.52
N ILE A 220 -7.85 3.50 -8.83
CA ILE A 220 -8.41 4.75 -9.36
C ILE A 220 -7.61 5.15 -10.60
N PRO A 221 -8.25 5.62 -11.68
CA PRO A 221 -7.53 6.15 -12.84
C PRO A 221 -6.58 7.30 -12.48
N GLU A 222 -5.44 7.40 -13.14
CA GLU A 222 -4.44 8.44 -12.84
C GLU A 222 -5.03 9.86 -12.87
N ILE A 223 -5.91 10.14 -13.83
CA ILE A 223 -6.57 11.43 -13.99
C ILE A 223 -7.47 11.78 -12.79
N ASN A 224 -8.00 10.79 -12.10
CA ASN A 224 -8.94 10.96 -10.98
C ASN A 224 -8.26 10.90 -9.62
N LEU A 225 -6.97 10.54 -9.57
CA LEU A 225 -6.21 10.42 -8.32
C LEU A 225 -5.63 11.76 -7.89
N GLY A 226 -6.49 12.76 -7.73
CA GLY A 226 -6.13 14.07 -7.19
C GLY A 226 -6.27 14.14 -5.67
N PRO A 227 -5.77 15.24 -5.04
CA PRO A 227 -5.87 15.45 -3.59
C PRO A 227 -7.30 15.32 -3.07
N GLN A 228 -8.30 15.77 -3.83
CA GLN A 228 -9.71 15.71 -3.43
C GLN A 228 -10.23 14.27 -3.27
N THR A 229 -9.76 13.35 -4.11
CA THR A 229 -10.17 11.95 -4.03
C THR A 229 -9.57 11.29 -2.79
N PHE A 230 -8.27 11.49 -2.55
CA PHE A 230 -7.61 11.03 -1.34
C PHE A 230 -8.27 11.60 -0.07
N ASP A 231 -8.56 12.91 -0.05
CA ASP A 231 -9.19 13.59 1.07
C ASP A 231 -10.54 12.99 1.47
N ARG A 232 -11.31 12.45 0.51
CA ARG A 232 -12.59 11.79 0.82
C ARG A 232 -12.40 10.56 1.70
N PHE A 233 -11.38 9.74 1.41
CA PHE A 233 -11.06 8.57 2.22
C PHE A 233 -10.42 9.00 3.55
N ALA A 234 -9.47 9.91 3.53
CA ALA A 234 -8.76 10.39 4.72
C ALA A 234 -9.70 11.08 5.73
N ARG A 235 -10.72 11.80 5.26
CA ARG A 235 -11.73 12.42 6.15
C ARG A 235 -12.75 11.42 6.69
N ARG A 236 -13.04 10.34 5.93
CA ARG A 236 -14.01 9.34 6.35
C ARG A 236 -13.45 8.39 7.40
N PHE A 237 -12.18 8.02 7.31
CA PHE A 237 -11.61 6.95 8.11
C PHE A 237 -10.47 7.41 9.01
N ASN A 238 -10.42 6.86 10.23
CA ASN A 238 -9.25 6.88 11.11
C ASN A 238 -8.25 5.76 10.74
N ALA A 239 -8.22 5.35 9.49
CA ALA A 239 -7.42 4.25 8.97
C ALA A 239 -6.09 4.74 8.42
N ARG A 240 -5.06 3.92 8.48
CA ARG A 240 -3.81 4.19 7.76
C ARG A 240 -4.00 3.89 6.28
N ILE A 241 -3.84 4.91 5.44
CA ILE A 241 -4.00 4.80 3.99
C ILE A 241 -2.61 4.77 3.35
N ALA A 242 -2.32 3.72 2.58
CA ALA A 242 -1.16 3.63 1.71
C ALA A 242 -1.51 4.19 0.33
N LEU A 243 -0.82 5.24 -0.11
CA LEU A 243 -1.04 5.89 -1.40
C LEU A 243 0.06 5.51 -2.39
N LEU A 244 -0.32 4.97 -3.55
CA LEU A 244 0.60 4.40 -4.54
C LEU A 244 0.30 4.91 -5.95
N HIS A 245 0.98 5.97 -6.37
CA HIS A 245 0.87 6.55 -7.72
C HIS A 245 2.21 7.10 -8.21
N SER A 246 2.25 7.57 -9.46
CA SER A 246 3.47 8.00 -10.14
C SER A 246 4.18 9.18 -9.46
N ALA A 247 3.45 10.08 -8.80
CA ALA A 247 4.03 11.25 -8.13
C ALA A 247 4.59 10.97 -6.72
N VAL A 248 4.40 9.77 -6.16
CA VAL A 248 5.02 9.36 -4.89
C VAL A 248 6.48 9.00 -5.13
N ASN A 249 7.40 9.56 -4.34
CA ASN A 249 8.80 9.21 -4.45
C ASN A 249 9.07 7.74 -4.10
N ASP A 250 10.21 7.21 -4.56
CA ASP A 250 10.49 5.77 -4.44
C ASP A 250 10.56 5.29 -2.99
N ARG A 251 11.02 6.13 -2.05
CA ARG A 251 11.10 5.78 -0.64
C ARG A 251 9.73 5.68 0.00
N ASP A 252 8.89 6.70 -0.16
CA ASP A 252 7.53 6.68 0.38
C ASP A 252 6.69 5.57 -0.26
N ARG A 253 6.95 5.26 -1.54
CA ARG A 253 6.32 4.13 -2.23
C ARG A 253 6.73 2.80 -1.61
N LEU A 254 8.02 2.60 -1.30
CA LEU A 254 8.48 1.41 -0.60
C LEU A 254 7.86 1.29 0.79
N ASP A 255 7.85 2.39 1.56
CA ASP A 255 7.30 2.41 2.92
C ASP A 255 5.78 2.11 2.90
N ALA A 256 5.02 2.66 1.95
CA ALA A 256 3.60 2.35 1.74
C ALA A 256 3.37 0.88 1.34
N TRP A 257 4.20 0.35 0.45
CA TRP A 257 4.16 -1.03 0.00
C TRP A 257 4.44 -2.01 1.14
N LEU A 258 5.47 -1.72 1.97
CA LEU A 258 5.81 -2.52 3.16
C LEU A 258 4.70 -2.44 4.21
N ALA A 259 4.13 -1.25 4.45
CA ALA A 259 3.02 -1.08 5.38
C ALA A 259 1.79 -1.90 4.96
N ALA A 260 1.50 -1.99 3.67
CA ALA A 260 0.42 -2.83 3.15
C ALA A 260 0.73 -4.33 3.33
N ARG A 261 1.96 -4.76 2.98
CA ARG A 261 2.44 -6.14 3.16
C ARG A 261 2.36 -6.61 4.61
N ASP A 262 2.75 -5.76 5.54
CA ASP A 262 2.83 -6.11 6.95
C ASP A 262 1.49 -5.92 7.70
N GLY A 263 0.45 -5.43 6.98
CA GLY A 263 -0.90 -5.21 7.52
C GLY A 263 -1.03 -3.96 8.39
N GLU A 264 -0.06 -3.06 8.28
CA GLU A 264 -0.09 -1.76 8.95
C GLU A 264 -0.99 -0.75 8.22
N ALA A 265 -0.99 -0.76 6.89
CA ALA A 265 -1.96 -0.01 6.10
C ALA A 265 -3.28 -0.78 6.01
N ASP A 266 -4.38 -0.08 6.22
CA ASP A 266 -5.73 -0.64 6.23
C ASP A 266 -6.41 -0.50 4.86
N ILE A 267 -6.14 0.62 4.19
CA ILE A 267 -6.66 0.95 2.87
C ILE A 267 -5.47 1.23 1.95
N ILE A 268 -5.44 0.60 0.81
CA ILE A 268 -4.45 0.82 -0.23
C ILE A 268 -5.18 1.54 -1.38
N ILE A 269 -4.72 2.74 -1.73
CA ILE A 269 -5.28 3.50 -2.85
C ILE A 269 -4.17 3.74 -3.86
N GLY A 270 -4.43 3.48 -5.12
CA GLY A 270 -3.46 3.76 -6.14
C GLY A 270 -3.96 3.58 -7.55
N THR A 271 -3.04 3.81 -8.48
CA THR A 271 -3.29 3.62 -9.90
C THR A 271 -3.05 2.15 -10.30
N ARG A 272 -3.05 1.88 -11.56
CA ARG A 272 -2.84 0.57 -12.19
C ARG A 272 -1.77 -0.31 -11.49
N SER A 273 -0.61 0.26 -11.16
CA SER A 273 0.50 -0.49 -10.54
C SER A 273 0.24 -0.91 -9.09
N ALA A 274 -0.68 -0.25 -8.38
CA ALA A 274 -1.05 -0.61 -7.01
C ALA A 274 -1.66 -2.02 -6.93
N LEU A 275 -2.08 -2.57 -8.06
CA LEU A 275 -2.54 -3.95 -8.16
C LEU A 275 -1.51 -4.98 -7.67
N PHE A 276 -0.22 -4.68 -7.78
CA PHE A 276 0.85 -5.56 -7.32
C PHE A 276 1.29 -5.29 -5.87
N THR A 277 0.53 -4.52 -5.13
CA THR A 277 0.84 -4.27 -3.71
C THR A 277 0.41 -5.47 -2.87
N PRO A 278 1.30 -6.06 -2.07
CA PRO A 278 0.93 -7.14 -1.18
C PRO A 278 -0.04 -6.67 -0.10
N MET A 279 -0.96 -7.53 0.28
CA MET A 279 -1.84 -7.35 1.43
C MET A 279 -1.67 -8.53 2.37
N LYS A 280 -1.62 -8.25 3.68
CA LYS A 280 -1.53 -9.30 4.70
C LYS A 280 -2.86 -10.05 4.85
N ASN A 281 -3.94 -9.29 4.89
CA ASN A 281 -5.30 -9.78 5.08
C ASN A 281 -6.22 -9.15 4.03
N PRO A 282 -6.15 -9.57 2.75
CA PRO A 282 -7.00 -8.99 1.71
C PRO A 282 -8.48 -9.26 2.00
N GLY A 283 -9.35 -8.29 1.73
CA GLY A 283 -10.78 -8.41 1.98
C GLY A 283 -11.67 -7.84 0.89
N LEU A 284 -11.18 -6.86 0.13
CA LEU A 284 -11.99 -6.19 -0.89
C LEU A 284 -11.07 -5.55 -1.95
N ILE A 285 -11.46 -5.69 -3.21
CA ILE A 285 -10.88 -4.90 -4.31
C ILE A 285 -11.97 -4.03 -4.93
N ILE A 286 -11.68 -2.75 -5.11
CA ILE A 286 -12.53 -1.80 -5.84
C ILE A 286 -11.75 -1.29 -7.04
N VAL A 287 -12.37 -1.27 -8.20
CA VAL A 287 -11.85 -0.64 -9.42
C VAL A 287 -12.82 0.45 -9.82
N ASP A 288 -12.48 1.70 -9.52
CA ASP A 288 -13.32 2.84 -9.89
C ASP A 288 -13.10 3.22 -11.36
N GLU A 289 -14.18 3.67 -12.03
CA GLU A 289 -14.20 3.96 -13.47
C GLU A 289 -13.51 2.85 -14.30
N GLU A 290 -13.98 1.60 -14.15
CA GLU A 290 -13.38 0.37 -14.70
C GLU A 290 -13.13 0.42 -16.21
N HIS A 291 -13.88 1.28 -16.91
CA HIS A 291 -13.80 1.48 -18.35
C HIS A 291 -12.60 2.36 -18.79
N ASP A 292 -11.92 3.02 -17.83
CA ASP A 292 -10.87 3.97 -18.17
C ASP A 292 -9.68 3.30 -18.85
N ALA A 293 -9.24 3.87 -19.98
CA ALA A 293 -8.15 3.34 -20.79
C ALA A 293 -6.79 3.32 -20.06
N SER A 294 -6.62 4.13 -19.00
CA SER A 294 -5.39 4.17 -18.22
C SER A 294 -5.11 2.86 -17.46
N TYR A 295 -6.10 2.00 -17.29
CA TYR A 295 -5.91 0.66 -16.74
C TYR A 295 -5.15 -0.29 -17.66
N LYS A 296 -5.04 0.03 -18.96
CA LYS A 296 -4.20 -0.71 -19.90
C LYS A 296 -2.76 -0.17 -19.88
N GLN A 297 -1.80 -1.01 -19.46
CA GLN A 297 -0.38 -0.70 -19.57
C GLN A 297 0.05 -0.78 -21.04
N GLN A 298 0.64 0.30 -21.55
CA GLN A 298 1.03 0.41 -22.96
C GLN A 298 2.48 -0.01 -23.23
N GLU A 299 3.35 0.13 -22.23
CA GLU A 299 4.79 -0.12 -22.33
C GLU A 299 5.22 -1.22 -21.36
N GLY A 300 6.29 -1.94 -21.70
CA GLY A 300 6.82 -3.03 -20.89
C GLY A 300 5.84 -4.19 -20.76
N LEU A 301 5.51 -4.60 -19.55
CA LEU A 301 4.48 -5.60 -19.26
C LEU A 301 3.08 -5.05 -19.59
N ARG A 302 2.56 -5.42 -20.77
CA ARG A 302 1.29 -4.89 -21.31
C ARG A 302 0.07 -5.61 -20.74
N TYR A 303 -0.23 -5.41 -19.47
CA TYR A 303 -1.41 -5.99 -18.80
C TYR A 303 -2.58 -5.00 -18.73
N HIS A 304 -3.77 -5.51 -18.47
CA HIS A 304 -4.95 -4.72 -18.13
C HIS A 304 -5.25 -4.86 -16.64
N ALA A 305 -5.16 -3.76 -15.88
CA ALA A 305 -5.26 -3.83 -14.41
C ALA A 305 -6.64 -4.28 -13.92
N ARG A 306 -7.74 -3.88 -14.58
CA ARG A 306 -9.10 -4.37 -14.26
C ARG A 306 -9.17 -5.89 -14.37
N ASP A 307 -8.69 -6.45 -15.48
CA ASP A 307 -8.79 -7.89 -15.73
C ASP A 307 -7.89 -8.67 -14.77
N LEU A 308 -6.70 -8.13 -14.50
CA LEU A 308 -5.78 -8.74 -13.55
C LEU A 308 -6.28 -8.60 -12.09
N ALA A 309 -7.05 -7.54 -11.76
CA ALA A 309 -7.71 -7.39 -10.47
C ALA A 309 -8.76 -8.48 -10.22
N LEU A 310 -9.49 -8.88 -11.27
CA LEU A 310 -10.43 -10.01 -11.20
C LEU A 310 -9.70 -11.34 -10.94
N VAL A 311 -8.56 -11.56 -11.61
CA VAL A 311 -7.72 -12.75 -11.38
C VAL A 311 -7.21 -12.74 -9.94
N ARG A 312 -6.72 -11.60 -9.46
CA ARG A 312 -6.24 -11.45 -8.08
C ARG A 312 -7.36 -11.70 -7.06
N ALA A 313 -8.52 -11.09 -7.24
CA ALA A 313 -9.67 -11.28 -6.34
C ALA A 313 -10.08 -12.76 -6.27
N ARG A 314 -10.08 -13.46 -7.41
CA ARG A 314 -10.36 -14.89 -7.47
C ARG A 314 -9.30 -15.74 -6.77
N GLN A 315 -8.01 -15.40 -6.90
CA GLN A 315 -6.93 -16.13 -6.24
C GLN A 315 -6.91 -15.92 -4.73
N GLU A 316 -7.34 -14.76 -4.26
CA GLU A 316 -7.42 -14.38 -2.84
C GLU A 316 -8.79 -14.70 -2.22
N ASP A 317 -9.75 -15.22 -3.04
CA ASP A 317 -11.13 -15.59 -2.68
C ASP A 317 -11.88 -14.44 -1.98
N ILE A 318 -11.85 -13.26 -2.59
CA ILE A 318 -12.45 -12.03 -2.06
C ILE A 318 -13.35 -11.34 -3.09
N PRO A 319 -14.33 -10.53 -2.64
CA PRO A 319 -15.19 -9.77 -3.55
C PRO A 319 -14.42 -8.66 -4.27
N ILE A 320 -14.85 -8.40 -5.51
CA ILE A 320 -14.38 -7.27 -6.32
C ILE A 320 -15.54 -6.46 -6.85
N VAL A 321 -15.46 -5.14 -6.75
CA VAL A 321 -16.46 -4.19 -7.27
C VAL A 321 -15.83 -3.37 -8.39
N LEU A 322 -16.40 -3.50 -9.58
CA LEU A 322 -16.07 -2.70 -10.75
C LEU A 322 -17.09 -1.58 -10.88
N GLY A 323 -16.69 -0.34 -10.66
CA GLY A 323 -17.60 0.81 -10.70
C GLY A 323 -17.46 1.62 -11.98
N SER A 324 -18.56 2.02 -12.58
CA SER A 324 -18.54 2.90 -13.74
C SER A 324 -19.89 3.60 -13.97
N ALA A 325 -19.83 4.81 -14.54
CA ALA A 325 -21.02 5.46 -15.10
C ALA A 325 -21.31 4.98 -16.52
N THR A 326 -20.27 4.57 -17.24
CA THR A 326 -20.29 4.11 -18.63
C THR A 326 -19.52 2.79 -18.74
N PRO A 327 -20.07 1.68 -18.21
CA PRO A 327 -19.35 0.41 -18.19
C PRO A 327 -18.84 -0.02 -19.56
N SER A 328 -17.67 -0.67 -19.59
CA SER A 328 -17.11 -1.25 -20.80
C SER A 328 -18.01 -2.34 -21.37
N LEU A 329 -17.93 -2.58 -22.68
CA LEU A 329 -18.73 -3.62 -23.33
C LEU A 329 -18.43 -5.00 -22.77
N GLU A 330 -17.17 -5.26 -22.43
CA GLU A 330 -16.73 -6.51 -21.80
C GLU A 330 -17.37 -6.73 -20.43
N SER A 331 -17.39 -5.69 -19.60
CA SER A 331 -18.00 -5.75 -18.26
C SER A 331 -19.52 -5.91 -18.35
N LEU A 332 -20.18 -5.21 -19.29
CA LEU A 332 -21.60 -5.39 -19.55
C LEU A 332 -21.91 -6.79 -20.05
N HIS A 333 -21.13 -7.33 -20.98
CA HIS A 333 -21.28 -8.70 -21.46
C HIS A 333 -21.15 -9.71 -20.32
N ASN A 334 -20.14 -9.57 -19.46
CA ASN A 334 -19.95 -10.45 -18.31
C ASN A 334 -21.10 -10.34 -17.29
N ALA A 335 -21.65 -9.14 -17.10
CA ALA A 335 -22.83 -8.94 -16.26
C ALA A 335 -24.10 -9.59 -16.87
N HIS A 336 -24.33 -9.41 -18.17
CA HIS A 336 -25.48 -10.03 -18.85
C HIS A 336 -25.37 -11.57 -18.93
N SER A 337 -24.17 -12.11 -19.01
CA SER A 337 -23.92 -13.56 -19.00
C SER A 337 -23.92 -14.19 -17.59
N GLY A 338 -24.20 -13.39 -16.53
CA GLY A 338 -24.25 -13.87 -15.16
C GLY A 338 -22.88 -14.13 -14.51
N ARG A 339 -21.78 -13.73 -15.17
CA ARG A 339 -20.43 -13.83 -14.59
C ARG A 339 -20.17 -12.77 -13.54
N TYR A 340 -20.79 -11.59 -13.70
CA TYR A 340 -20.78 -10.51 -12.71
C TYR A 340 -22.20 -10.25 -12.23
N ALA A 341 -22.37 -9.97 -10.95
CA ALA A 341 -23.64 -9.47 -10.44
C ALA A 341 -23.79 -7.98 -10.81
N LEU A 342 -24.85 -7.64 -11.51
CA LEU A 342 -25.13 -6.27 -11.94
C LEU A 342 -25.86 -5.50 -10.83
N LEU A 343 -25.21 -4.47 -10.30
CA LEU A 343 -25.77 -3.54 -9.32
C LEU A 343 -26.03 -2.20 -10.02
N ARG A 344 -27.26 -1.73 -10.02
CA ARG A 344 -27.64 -0.48 -10.71
C ARG A 344 -27.93 0.63 -9.72
N LEU A 345 -27.37 1.81 -9.99
CA LEU A 345 -27.68 3.05 -9.31
C LEU A 345 -28.23 4.04 -10.33
N SER A 346 -29.54 4.00 -10.55
CA SER A 346 -30.23 4.80 -11.56
C SER A 346 -30.50 6.22 -11.08
N GLN A 347 -30.56 6.44 -9.77
CA GLN A 347 -30.88 7.70 -9.15
C GLN A 347 -29.61 8.47 -8.74
N ARG A 348 -29.61 9.80 -8.93
CA ARG A 348 -28.57 10.65 -8.36
C ARG A 348 -28.73 10.73 -6.84
N ALA A 349 -27.60 10.77 -6.15
CA ALA A 349 -27.58 11.00 -4.71
C ALA A 349 -27.96 12.46 -4.42
N GLY A 350 -28.89 12.67 -3.47
CA GLY A 350 -29.43 13.99 -3.14
C GLY A 350 -30.44 14.52 -4.16
N ASN A 351 -30.88 15.77 -4.01
CA ASN A 351 -31.87 16.43 -4.86
C ASN A 351 -31.25 17.06 -6.15
N ALA A 352 -30.12 16.57 -6.63
CA ALA A 352 -29.45 17.13 -7.79
C ALA A 352 -30.26 16.86 -9.07
N GLN A 353 -30.81 17.90 -9.68
CA GLN A 353 -31.50 17.82 -10.96
C GLN A 353 -30.49 17.73 -12.11
N GLN A 354 -30.89 17.07 -13.20
CA GLN A 354 -30.10 17.10 -14.43
C GLN A 354 -30.03 18.52 -15.00
N PRO A 355 -28.87 18.96 -15.52
CA PRO A 355 -28.84 20.18 -16.32
C PRO A 355 -29.79 20.01 -17.49
N ARG A 356 -30.72 20.96 -17.65
CA ARG A 356 -31.55 21.04 -18.87
C ARG A 356 -30.68 21.61 -19.95
N PHE A 357 -30.43 20.85 -21.00
CA PHE A 357 -29.89 21.39 -22.23
C PHE A 357 -31.03 22.22 -22.88
N LEU A 358 -30.79 23.52 -23.08
CA LEU A 358 -31.63 24.40 -23.87
C LEU A 358 -31.27 24.26 -25.34
#